data_b2a2ae071f09ca034904ff5010602e0f
#
_entry.id   b2a2ae071f09ca034904ff5010602e0f
#
_cell.length_a   1.000
_cell.length_b   1.000
_cell.length_c   1.000
_cell.angle_alpha   90.00
_cell.angle_beta   90.00
_cell.angle_gamma   90.00
#
_symmetry.space_group_name_H-M   'P 1'
#
loop_
_entity.id
_entity.type
_entity.pdbx_description
1 polymer ?
#
loop_
_entity_poly.entity_id
_entity_poly.type
_entity_poly.pdbx_seq_one_letter_code
_entity_poly.pdbx_strand_id
1 'polypeptide(L)' 'MPETNKMICPECGIEMNYHAEKIDYMAALTDPDAIDPDLGGILEEVHACPRCGKMGTRRSG' A
#
# COMPACT_ATOMS: atom_id res chain seq x y z
N MET A 1 1.04 20.56 -4.43
CA MET A 1 0.65 19.94 -3.75
C MET A 1 0.63 18.67 -3.99
N PRO A 2 1.05 17.96 -3.60
CA PRO A 2 1.02 16.75 -3.92
C PRO A 2 -0.12 16.16 -3.53
N GLU A 3 -0.74 15.54 -4.17
CA GLU A 3 -1.75 14.97 -3.75
C GLU A 3 -1.54 13.66 -3.43
N THR A 4 -2.21 13.16 -2.61
CA THR A 4 -2.14 11.85 -2.31
C THR A 4 -2.80 11.11 -3.35
N ASN A 5 -2.25 10.20 -3.94
CA ASN A 5 -2.88 9.31 -4.88
C ASN A 5 -3.54 8.21 -4.11
N LYS A 6 -4.73 8.44 -3.66
CA LYS A 6 -5.47 7.45 -2.91
C LYS A 6 -5.92 6.32 -3.82
N MET A 7 -5.97 5.12 -3.27
CA MET A 7 -6.49 3.98 -4.00
C MET A 7 -8.01 4.09 -4.10
N ILE A 8 -8.56 3.55 -5.18
CA ILE A 8 -10.00 3.55 -5.39
C ILE A 8 -10.52 2.16 -5.09
N CYS A 9 -11.54 2.07 -4.25
CA CYS A 9 -12.16 0.79 -3.94
C CYS A 9 -12.84 0.25 -5.18
N PRO A 10 -12.48 -0.96 -5.63
CA PRO A 10 -13.07 -1.50 -6.86
C PRO A 10 -14.54 -1.84 -6.72
N GLU A 11 -15.03 -1.98 -5.48
CA GLU A 11 -16.43 -2.31 -5.31
C GLU A 11 -17.29 -1.09 -5.06
N CYS A 12 -16.79 -0.11 -4.34
CA CYS A 12 -17.55 1.09 -4.04
C CYS A 12 -17.28 2.23 -4.99
N GLY A 13 -16.13 2.22 -5.68
CA GLY A 13 -15.77 3.28 -6.60
C GLY A 13 -15.38 4.59 -5.92
N ILE A 14 -15.14 4.57 -4.61
CA ILE A 14 -14.77 5.77 -3.88
C ILE A 14 -13.32 5.67 -3.42
N GLU A 15 -12.75 6.79 -3.04
CA GLU A 15 -11.38 6.82 -2.56
C GLU A 15 -11.25 6.11 -1.23
N MET A 16 -10.22 5.30 -1.11
CA MET A 16 -9.90 4.62 0.14
C MET A 16 -9.01 5.53 0.97
N ASN A 17 -9.07 5.38 2.29
CA ASN A 17 -8.26 6.18 3.19
C ASN A 17 -6.95 5.48 3.47
N TYR A 18 -5.88 6.26 3.58
CA TYR A 18 -4.59 5.74 4.01
C TYR A 18 -4.74 5.24 5.44
N HIS A 19 -4.34 3.99 5.67
CA HIS A 19 -4.52 3.37 6.97
C HIS A 19 -3.19 3.18 7.68
N ALA A 20 -2.23 2.58 7.02
CA ALA A 20 -0.94 2.28 7.64
C ALA A 20 0.08 1.89 6.59
N GLU A 21 1.31 1.70 7.02
CA GLU A 21 2.35 1.16 6.17
C GLU A 21 2.83 -0.14 6.77
N LYS A 22 3.28 -1.06 5.96
CA LYS A 22 3.87 -2.29 6.43
C LYS A 22 5.07 -2.63 5.58
N ILE A 23 5.96 -3.46 6.12
CA ILE A 23 7.12 -3.93 5.39
C ILE A 23 6.84 -5.39 5.04
N ASP A 24 6.88 -5.69 3.75
CA ASP A 24 6.59 -7.03 3.28
C ASP A 24 7.90 -7.74 2.98
N TYR A 25 8.31 -8.59 3.91
CA TYR A 25 9.55 -9.35 3.76
C TYR A 25 9.37 -10.53 2.81
N MET A 26 8.16 -11.05 2.70
CA MET A 26 7.90 -12.17 1.79
C MET A 26 7.99 -11.72 0.34
N ALA A 27 7.45 -10.55 0.03
CA ALA A 27 7.56 -10.02 -1.31
C ALA A 27 9.01 -9.73 -1.68
N ALA A 28 9.85 -9.41 -0.70
CA ALA A 28 11.26 -9.14 -0.94
C ALA A 28 11.99 -10.39 -1.42
N LEU A 29 11.51 -11.57 -1.08
CA LEU A 29 12.14 -12.81 -1.52
C LEU A 29 11.93 -13.05 -3.00
N THR A 30 10.85 -12.53 -3.57
CA THR A 30 10.55 -12.71 -4.98
C THR A 30 10.99 -11.52 -5.82
N ASP A 31 11.23 -10.36 -5.20
CA ASP A 31 11.61 -9.17 -5.93
C ASP A 31 12.71 -8.42 -5.15
N PRO A 32 13.91 -8.98 -5.13
CA PRO A 32 14.98 -8.38 -4.32
C PRO A 32 15.43 -7.01 -4.81
N ASP A 33 15.14 -6.65 -6.07
CA ASP A 33 15.52 -5.34 -6.58
C ASP A 33 14.65 -4.22 -6.00
N ALA A 34 13.50 -4.56 -5.45
CA ALA A 34 12.62 -3.57 -4.87
C ALA A 34 12.81 -3.40 -3.36
N ILE A 35 13.79 -4.10 -2.78
CA ILE A 35 14.03 -4.01 -1.34
C ILE A 35 14.60 -2.65 -0.99
N ASP A 36 14.01 -2.01 0.03
CA ASP A 36 14.54 -0.78 0.57
C ASP A 36 15.72 -1.16 1.47
N PRO A 37 16.92 -0.67 1.19
CA PRO A 37 18.10 -1.07 1.96
C PRO A 37 18.05 -0.64 3.42
N ASP A 38 17.28 0.38 3.74
CA ASP A 38 17.16 0.81 5.12
C ASP A 38 16.17 -0.04 5.90
N LEU A 39 15.22 -0.67 5.23
CA LEU A 39 14.18 -1.43 5.88
C LEU A 39 14.38 -2.93 5.78
N GLY A 40 15.14 -3.39 4.80
CA GLY A 40 15.35 -4.81 4.59
C GLY A 40 14.17 -5.54 3.98
N GLY A 41 13.18 -4.80 3.47
CA GLY A 41 12.01 -5.38 2.85
C GLY A 41 11.38 -4.38 1.90
N ILE A 42 10.17 -4.66 1.44
CA ILE A 42 9.46 -3.77 0.53
C ILE A 42 8.39 -3.04 1.32
N LEU A 43 8.47 -1.71 1.30
CA LEU A 43 7.49 -0.90 2.01
C LEU A 43 6.20 -0.82 1.21
N GLU A 44 5.09 -1.12 1.85
CA GLU A 44 3.79 -1.07 1.22
C GLU A 44 2.85 -0.19 2.02
N GLU A 45 1.97 0.51 1.31
CA GLU A 45 0.91 1.30 1.93
C GLU A 45 -0.34 0.45 2.04
N VAL A 46 -1.03 0.56 3.14
CA VAL A 46 -2.30 -0.11 3.36
C VAL A 46 -3.39 0.94 3.36
N HIS A 47 -4.39 0.77 2.53
CA HIS A 47 -5.51 1.69 2.42
C HIS A 47 -6.80 0.93 2.76
N ALA A 48 -7.76 1.62 3.31
CA ALA A 48 -9.02 1.01 3.70
C ALA A 48 -10.19 1.81 3.15
N CYS A 49 -11.18 1.12 2.63
CA CYS A 49 -12.38 1.77 2.16
C CYS A 49 -13.26 2.16 3.36
N PRO A 50 -13.61 3.43 3.50
CA PRO A 50 -14.42 3.85 4.64
C PRO A 50 -15.86 3.36 4.56
N ARG A 51 -16.26 2.85 3.40
CA ARG A 51 -17.65 2.44 3.22
C ARG A 51 -17.84 0.96 3.43
N CYS A 52 -17.04 0.12 2.79
CA CYS A 52 -17.21 -1.33 2.89
C CYS A 52 -16.15 -2.01 3.74
N GLY A 53 -15.13 -1.27 4.14
CA GLY A 53 -14.08 -1.86 4.97
C GLY A 53 -13.05 -2.68 4.22
N LYS A 54 -13.12 -2.69 2.88
CA LYS A 54 -12.16 -3.46 2.11
C LYS A 54 -10.78 -2.83 2.23
N MET A 55 -9.78 -3.68 2.41
CA MET A 55 -8.39 -3.22 2.51
C MET A 55 -7.67 -3.48 1.21
N GLY A 56 -6.79 -2.58 0.85
CA GLY A 56 -5.94 -2.74 -0.31
C GLY A 56 -4.53 -2.31 0.01
N THR A 57 -3.56 -2.87 -0.70
CA THR A 57 -2.16 -2.52 -0.49
C THR A 57 -1.52 -2.18 -1.83
N ARG A 58 -0.50 -1.33 -1.77
CA ARG A 58 0.33 -1.04 -2.93
C ARG A 58 1.71 -0.65 -2.44
N ARG A 59 2.70 -0.77 -3.31
CA ARG A 59 4.06 -0.41 -2.94
C ARG A 59 4.17 1.10 -2.77
N SER A 60 4.85 1.50 -1.69
CA SER A 60 5.10 2.89 -1.42
C SER A 60 6.37 3.30 -2.16
N GLY A 61 6.35 4.45 -2.72
CA GLY A 61 7.50 4.96 -3.42
C GLY A 61 7.36 4.92 -4.89
#